data_661cd7868c60422b659e3f6e62d9c78f
#
_entry.id   661cd7868c60422b659e3f6e62d9c78f
#
_cell.length_a   1.000
_cell.length_b   1.000
_cell.length_c   1.000
_cell.angle_alpha   90.00
_cell.angle_beta   90.00
_cell.angle_gamma   90.00
#
_symmetry.space_group_name_H-M   'P 1'
#
loop_
_entity.id
_entity.type
_entity.pdbx_description
1 polymer ?
#
loop_
_entity_poly.entity_id
_entity_poly.type
_entity_poly.pdbx_seq_one_letter_code
_entity_poly.pdbx_strand_id
1 'polypeptide(L)'
;MRQTIRGTELYMSPILFDSLKKKKRIGKYILHNSYKSDVFSLGFCILLAATLKVDSLYIIREINDMIILNNEVHRFLKKRYSENLINVIVSMLEIDEKNRMDFLELEKVVDNL
;
A
#
# COMPACT_ATOMS: atom_id res chain seq x y z
N MET A 1 -23.51 -4.36 0.93
CA MET A 1 -22.87 -3.96 -0.32
C MET A 1 -21.81 -2.89 -0.12
N ARG A 2 -22.26 -1.75 0.34
CA ARG A 2 -21.33 -0.63 0.49
C ARG A 2 -20.26 -0.84 1.54
N GLN A 3 -20.59 -1.53 2.62
CA GLN A 3 -19.56 -1.82 3.63
C GLN A 3 -18.48 -2.74 3.09
N THR A 4 -18.85 -3.71 2.27
CA THR A 4 -17.88 -4.60 1.66
C THR A 4 -16.93 -3.83 0.74
N ILE A 5 -17.50 -2.91 -0.06
CA ILE A 5 -16.71 -2.06 -0.93
C ILE A 5 -15.78 -1.18 -0.11
N ARG A 6 -16.29 -0.62 0.99
CA ARG A 6 -15.49 0.25 1.85
C ARG A 6 -14.30 -0.49 2.46
N GLY A 7 -14.50 -1.72 2.92
CA GLY A 7 -13.42 -2.54 3.42
C GLY A 7 -12.37 -2.81 2.35
N THR A 8 -12.82 -3.04 1.12
CA THR A 8 -11.92 -3.25 0.01
C THR A 8 -11.15 -1.97 -0.33
N GLU A 9 -11.79 -0.81 -0.23
CA GLU A 9 -11.18 0.47 -0.52
C GLU A 9 -9.92 0.71 0.29
N LEU A 10 -9.89 0.27 1.54
CA LEU A 10 -8.73 0.50 2.40
C LEU A 10 -7.46 -0.07 1.79
N TYR A 11 -7.57 -1.19 1.08
CA TYR A 11 -6.41 -1.87 0.52
C TYR A 11 -6.17 -1.54 -0.95
N MET A 12 -6.98 -0.72 -1.56
CA MET A 12 -6.82 -0.33 -2.96
C MET A 12 -5.56 0.50 -3.16
N SER A 13 -4.91 0.31 -4.31
CA SER A 13 -3.82 1.19 -4.70
C SER A 13 -4.33 2.62 -4.87
N PRO A 14 -3.44 3.62 -4.79
CA PRO A 14 -3.88 5.02 -4.91
C PRO A 14 -4.62 5.32 -6.20
N ILE A 15 -4.20 4.76 -7.32
CA ILE A 15 -4.86 5.03 -8.60
C ILE A 15 -6.31 4.52 -8.60
N LEU A 16 -6.54 3.36 -8.02
CA LEU A 16 -7.89 2.80 -7.93
C LEU A 16 -8.74 3.57 -6.92
N PHE A 17 -8.14 3.92 -5.79
CA PHE A 17 -8.84 4.66 -4.75
C PHE A 17 -9.28 6.05 -5.25
N ASP A 18 -8.40 6.75 -5.94
CA ASP A 18 -8.73 8.06 -6.52
C ASP A 18 -9.86 7.95 -7.52
N SER A 19 -9.86 6.90 -8.33
CA SER A 19 -10.91 6.69 -9.31
C SER A 19 -12.25 6.44 -8.65
N LEU A 20 -12.26 5.70 -7.55
CA LEU A 20 -13.48 5.45 -6.80
C LEU A 20 -14.00 6.74 -6.18
N LYS A 21 -13.12 7.55 -5.60
CA LYS A 21 -13.51 8.83 -4.97
C LYS A 21 -14.10 9.79 -5.99
N LYS A 22 -13.63 9.73 -7.23
CA LYS A 22 -14.16 10.56 -8.31
C LYS A 22 -15.37 9.93 -8.99
N LYS A 23 -15.90 8.85 -8.40
CA LYS A 23 -17.07 8.12 -8.92
C LYS A 23 -16.87 7.58 -10.33
N LYS A 24 -15.64 7.27 -10.68
CA LYS A 24 -15.33 6.64 -11.96
C LYS A 24 -15.50 5.13 -11.82
N ARG A 25 -15.80 4.49 -12.95
CA ARG A 25 -15.95 3.03 -12.96
C ARG A 25 -14.58 2.38 -12.82
N ILE A 26 -14.50 1.43 -11.89
CA ILE A 26 -13.27 0.75 -11.57
C ILE A 26 -13.10 -0.48 -12.44
N GLY A 27 -11.87 -0.74 -12.87
CA GLY A 27 -11.50 -1.95 -13.58
C GLY A 27 -11.74 -1.90 -15.07
N LYS A 28 -12.86 -1.39 -15.48
CA LYS A 28 -13.22 -1.40 -16.90
C LYS A 28 -12.56 -0.27 -17.68
N TYR A 29 -12.49 0.91 -17.09
CA TYR A 29 -12.00 2.11 -17.80
C TYR A 29 -10.76 2.73 -17.20
N ILE A 30 -10.17 2.09 -16.18
CA ILE A 30 -9.02 2.63 -15.50
C ILE A 30 -7.79 1.85 -15.94
N LEU A 31 -6.83 2.57 -16.51
CA LEU A 31 -5.55 1.98 -16.84
C LEU A 31 -4.68 1.93 -15.61
N HIS A 32 -4.39 0.73 -15.17
CA HIS A 32 -3.47 0.52 -14.07
C HIS A 32 -2.78 -0.83 -14.23
N ASN A 33 -1.65 -0.97 -13.57
CA ASN A 33 -0.94 -2.25 -13.54
C ASN A 33 -1.48 -3.08 -12.38
N SER A 34 -2.27 -4.11 -12.67
CA SER A 34 -2.91 -4.89 -11.62
C SER A 34 -1.91 -5.60 -10.72
N TYR A 35 -0.75 -6.01 -11.25
CA TYR A 35 0.28 -6.63 -10.42
C TYR A 35 0.87 -5.66 -9.42
N LYS A 36 1.08 -4.42 -9.82
CA LYS A 36 1.58 -3.38 -8.92
C LYS A 36 0.53 -2.95 -7.92
N SER A 37 -0.74 -2.93 -8.32
CA SER A 37 -1.84 -2.64 -7.42
C SER A 37 -1.96 -3.72 -6.35
N ASP A 38 -1.75 -4.99 -6.73
CA ASP A 38 -1.79 -6.10 -5.78
C ASP A 38 -0.64 -6.03 -4.79
N VAL A 39 0.55 -5.59 -5.23
CA VAL A 39 1.67 -5.38 -4.32
C VAL A 39 1.32 -4.32 -3.27
N PHE A 40 0.68 -3.23 -3.68
CA PHE A 40 0.23 -2.21 -2.73
C PHE A 40 -0.75 -2.80 -1.72
N SER A 41 -1.74 -3.54 -2.20
CA SER A 41 -2.74 -4.17 -1.33
C SER A 41 -2.08 -5.13 -0.33
N LEU A 42 -1.13 -5.92 -0.79
CA LEU A 42 -0.39 -6.82 0.08
C LEU A 42 0.41 -6.04 1.12
N GLY A 43 1.02 -4.93 0.72
CA GLY A 43 1.74 -4.07 1.64
C GLY A 43 0.87 -3.58 2.78
N PHE A 44 -0.36 -3.17 2.49
CA PHE A 44 -1.31 -2.78 3.52
C PHE A 44 -1.71 -3.95 4.42
N CYS A 45 -1.89 -5.13 3.85
CA CYS A 45 -2.20 -6.31 4.67
C CYS A 45 -1.08 -6.62 5.64
N ILE A 46 0.17 -6.53 5.17
CA ILE A 46 1.33 -6.76 6.02
C ILE A 46 1.42 -5.67 7.10
N LEU A 47 1.17 -4.43 6.74
CA LEU A 47 1.20 -3.33 7.70
C LEU A 47 0.14 -3.54 8.79
N LEU A 48 -1.06 -3.98 8.42
CA LEU A 48 -2.10 -4.29 9.41
C LEU A 48 -1.64 -5.40 10.34
N ALA A 49 -1.08 -6.48 9.78
CA ALA A 49 -0.59 -7.59 10.60
C ALA A 49 0.52 -7.14 11.55
N ALA A 50 1.36 -6.22 11.09
CA ALA A 50 2.49 -5.74 11.90
C ALA A 50 2.05 -4.79 13.01
N THR A 51 1.08 -3.92 12.75
CA THR A 51 0.63 -2.93 13.72
C THR A 51 -0.55 -3.40 14.56
N LEU A 52 -1.38 -4.28 14.01
CA LEU A 52 -2.63 -4.74 14.61
C LEU A 52 -3.59 -3.60 14.94
N LYS A 53 -3.45 -2.47 14.24
CA LYS A 53 -4.28 -1.28 14.44
C LYS A 53 -4.78 -0.76 13.13
N VAL A 54 -6.09 -0.86 12.92
CA VAL A 54 -6.72 -0.36 11.70
C VAL A 54 -6.56 1.16 11.58
N ASP A 55 -6.58 1.86 12.69
CA ASP A 55 -6.43 3.33 12.69
C ASP A 55 -5.13 3.76 12.03
N SER A 56 -4.05 3.00 12.23
CA SER A 56 -2.77 3.31 11.59
C SER A 56 -2.87 3.27 10.07
N LEU A 57 -3.66 2.35 9.54
CA LEU A 57 -3.84 2.23 8.09
C LEU A 57 -4.59 3.43 7.53
N TYR A 58 -5.58 3.94 8.26
CA TYR A 58 -6.30 5.13 7.80
C TYR A 58 -5.39 6.35 7.76
N ILE A 59 -4.49 6.47 8.73
CA ILE A 59 -3.50 7.55 8.73
C ILE A 59 -2.60 7.44 7.51
N ILE A 60 -2.05 6.24 7.27
CA ILE A 60 -1.17 6.01 6.11
C ILE A 60 -1.93 6.25 4.81
N ARG A 61 -3.20 5.86 4.75
CA ARG A 61 -4.02 5.99 3.54
C ARG A 61 -4.16 7.43 3.08
N GLU A 62 -4.18 8.37 4.00
CA GLU A 62 -4.37 9.78 3.67
C GLU A 62 -3.07 10.48 3.24
N ILE A 63 -1.94 9.81 3.39
CA ILE A 63 -0.66 10.39 3.02
C ILE A 63 -0.45 10.26 1.52
N ASN A 64 -0.11 11.38 0.87
CA ASN A 64 0.17 11.38 -0.56
C ASN A 64 1.60 11.87 -0.88
N ASP A 65 2.49 11.82 0.09
CA ASP A 65 3.90 12.20 -0.03
C ASP A 65 4.75 11.07 0.50
N MET A 66 5.66 10.54 -0.35
CA MET A 66 6.44 9.36 0.03
C MET A 66 7.39 9.62 1.19
N ILE A 67 7.88 10.83 1.35
CA ILE A 67 8.76 11.16 2.49
C ILE A 67 7.98 11.04 3.79
N ILE A 68 6.77 11.59 3.81
CA ILE A 68 5.91 11.53 4.99
C ILE A 68 5.48 10.07 5.25
N LEU A 69 5.11 9.35 4.20
CA LEU A 69 4.69 7.95 4.32
C LEU A 69 5.82 7.10 4.91
N ASN A 70 7.03 7.27 4.38
CA ASN A 70 8.20 6.55 4.88
C ASN A 70 8.41 6.81 6.37
N ASN A 71 8.35 8.07 6.78
CA ASN A 71 8.53 8.45 8.18
C ASN A 71 7.46 7.83 9.08
N GLU A 72 6.21 7.84 8.64
CA GLU A 72 5.12 7.31 9.45
C GLU A 72 5.19 5.80 9.58
N VAL A 73 5.50 5.09 8.51
CA VAL A 73 5.65 3.63 8.58
C VAL A 73 6.80 3.26 9.50
N HIS A 74 7.92 3.97 9.41
CA HIS A 74 9.05 3.74 10.34
C HIS A 74 8.63 4.00 11.78
N ARG A 75 7.87 5.06 12.01
CA ARG A 75 7.41 5.40 13.35
C ARG A 75 6.57 4.28 13.97
N PHE A 76 5.71 3.64 13.17
CA PHE A 76 4.87 2.56 13.65
C PHE A 76 5.65 1.26 13.89
N LEU A 77 6.69 0.99 13.13
CA LEU A 77 7.30 -0.34 13.09
C LEU A 77 8.71 -0.43 13.66
N LYS A 78 9.43 0.66 13.83
CA LYS A 78 10.86 0.61 14.14
C LYS A 78 11.22 -0.07 15.46
N LYS A 79 10.29 -0.14 16.40
CA LYS A 79 10.56 -0.77 17.69
C LYS A 79 10.52 -2.29 17.64
N ARG A 80 9.90 -2.86 16.63
CA ARG A 80 9.64 -4.30 16.55
C ARG A 80 10.27 -4.97 15.34
N TYR A 81 10.61 -4.22 14.32
CA TYR A 81 11.05 -4.80 13.05
C TYR A 81 12.32 -4.16 12.56
N SER A 82 13.09 -4.92 11.78
CA SER A 82 14.33 -4.43 11.21
C SER A 82 14.06 -3.34 10.19
N GLU A 83 15.04 -2.47 9.99
CA GLU A 83 14.93 -1.41 9.00
C GLU A 83 14.79 -1.98 7.59
N ASN A 84 15.47 -3.08 7.30
CA ASN A 84 15.36 -3.71 5.99
C ASN A 84 13.92 -4.14 5.69
N LEU A 85 13.26 -4.76 6.65
CA LEU A 85 11.87 -5.17 6.47
C LEU A 85 10.95 -3.96 6.33
N ILE A 86 11.17 -2.93 7.14
CA ILE A 86 10.35 -1.72 7.08
C ILE A 86 10.50 -1.08 5.69
N ASN A 87 11.70 -1.02 5.15
CA ASN A 87 11.95 -0.46 3.84
C ASN A 87 11.23 -1.23 2.73
N VAL A 88 11.15 -2.55 2.85
CA VAL A 88 10.39 -3.36 1.89
C VAL A 88 8.91 -3.00 1.95
N ILE A 89 8.35 -2.88 3.15
CA ILE A 89 6.94 -2.50 3.31
C ILE A 89 6.68 -1.13 2.70
N VAL A 90 7.54 -0.16 2.96
CA VAL A 90 7.41 1.19 2.39
C VAL A 90 7.45 1.13 0.86
N SER A 91 8.34 0.32 0.30
CA SER A 91 8.44 0.17 -1.15
C SER A 91 7.17 -0.41 -1.76
N MET A 92 6.52 -1.33 -1.05
CA MET A 92 5.25 -1.91 -1.50
C MET A 92 4.13 -0.87 -1.48
N LEU A 93 4.24 0.13 -0.62
CA LEU A 93 3.25 1.19 -0.46
C LEU A 93 3.57 2.43 -1.30
N GLU A 94 4.51 2.33 -2.24
CA GLU A 94 4.83 3.43 -3.13
C GLU A 94 3.57 4.00 -3.78
N ILE A 95 3.37 5.29 -3.64
CA ILE A 95 2.14 5.95 -4.12
C ILE A 95 2.09 5.99 -5.64
N ASP A 96 3.23 6.29 -6.27
CA ASP A 96 3.31 6.36 -7.72
C ASP A 96 3.45 4.95 -8.30
N GLU A 97 2.46 4.53 -9.06
CA GLU A 97 2.44 3.20 -9.68
C GLU A 97 3.70 2.95 -10.53
N LYS A 98 4.19 3.96 -11.21
CA LYS A 98 5.37 3.81 -12.05
C LYS A 98 6.60 3.39 -11.27
N ASN A 99 6.70 3.85 -10.04
CA ASN A 99 7.86 3.57 -9.19
C ASN A 99 7.64 2.36 -8.30
N ARG A 100 6.41 1.85 -8.22
CA ARG A 100 6.13 0.69 -7.39
C ARG A 100 6.58 -0.58 -8.08
N MET A 101 7.17 -1.48 -7.31
CA MET A 101 7.62 -2.77 -7.85
C MET A 101 6.44 -3.71 -8.10
N ASP A 102 6.63 -4.65 -9.03
CA ASP A 102 5.71 -5.75 -9.22
C ASP A 102 6.16 -6.95 -8.39
N PHE A 103 5.48 -8.09 -8.53
CA PHE A 103 5.80 -9.26 -7.72
C PHE A 103 7.17 -9.86 -8.05
N LEU A 104 7.62 -9.77 -9.29
CA LEU A 104 8.95 -10.30 -9.66
C LEU A 104 10.04 -9.49 -9.00
N GLU A 105 9.90 -8.18 -9.01
CA GLU A 105 10.86 -7.30 -8.36
C GLU A 105 10.80 -7.47 -6.85
N LEU A 106 9.60 -7.63 -6.29
CA LEU A 106 9.43 -7.87 -4.86
C LEU A 106 10.13 -9.16 -4.43
N GLU A 107 9.99 -10.23 -5.23
CA GLU A 107 10.65 -11.50 -4.93
C GLU A 107 12.15 -11.33 -4.81
N LYS A 108 12.75 -10.59 -5.73
CA LYS A 108 14.20 -10.34 -5.70
C LYS A 108 14.61 -9.59 -4.44
N VAL A 109 13.81 -8.61 -4.04
CA VAL A 109 14.11 -7.83 -2.84
C VAL A 109 14.03 -8.71 -1.59
N VAL A 110 12.97 -9.53 -1.51
CA VAL A 110 12.78 -10.42 -0.36
C VAL A 110 13.89 -11.46 -0.28
N ASP A 111 14.33 -12.00 -1.41
CA ASP A 111 15.40 -12.99 -1.43
C ASP A 111 16.72 -12.43 -0.93
N ASN A 112 16.91 -11.13 -0.98
CA ASN A 112 18.13 -10.46 -0.54
C ASN A 112 18.04 -9.87 0.87
N LEU A 113 16.94 -10.15 1.56
CA LEU A 113 16.80 -9.67 2.95
C LEU A 113 17.76 -10.45 3.92
#